data_c7371b20090c0fa2d72a133596194f6b
#
_entry.id   c7371b20090c0fa2d72a133596194f6b
#
_cell.length_a   1.000
_cell.length_b   1.000
_cell.length_c   1.000
_cell.angle_alpha   90.00
_cell.angle_beta   90.00
_cell.angle_gamma   90.00
#
_symmetry.space_group_name_H-M   'P 1'
#
loop_
_entity.id
_entity.type
_entity.pdbx_description
1 polymer ?
#
loop_
_entity_poly.entity_id
_entity_poly.type
_entity_poly.pdbx_seq_one_letter_code
_entity_poly.pdbx_strand_id
1 'polypeptide(L)'
;MGRQAALAVTLLFVTSFTGCFGVESDGNLFDEDHEKEPLRINHIQMKGTHNSYHVEPLFSPTREYMYTHQTLDLQASQQGVRQFELDVWWDVRGGLRVYHNQYDSGTTCPTFEDCLGTLLEWSNENPMHHPLFIWVEPKDWPEQAADVTTTLEISGLLGDIEQEISNFWPLNQTITPDDVRGDGDNLRDAIGENGWPL
;
A
#
# COMPACT_ATOMS: atom_id res chain seq x y z
N MET A 1 -22.63 -17.20 57.31
CA MET A 1 -22.51 -18.35 56.39
C MET A 1 -23.10 -17.93 55.07
N GLY A 2 -22.35 -17.39 54.18
CA GLY A 2 -22.74 -16.96 52.83
C GLY A 2 -21.92 -17.77 51.80
N ARG A 3 -22.61 -18.62 51.06
CA ARG A 3 -22.02 -19.39 49.96
C ARG A 3 -21.83 -18.46 48.77
N GLN A 4 -20.59 -18.23 48.38
CA GLN A 4 -20.27 -17.68 47.07
C GLN A 4 -20.45 -18.77 46.00
N ALA A 5 -21.38 -18.53 45.08
CA ALA A 5 -21.53 -19.36 43.89
C ALA A 5 -20.47 -18.91 42.86
N ALA A 6 -19.51 -19.76 42.56
CA ALA A 6 -18.60 -19.59 41.48
C ALA A 6 -19.32 -19.89 40.17
N LEU A 7 -19.45 -18.88 39.32
CA LEU A 7 -19.99 -19.03 37.96
C LEU A 7 -18.86 -19.55 37.06
N ALA A 8 -18.87 -20.82 36.73
CA ALA A 8 -17.98 -21.40 35.72
C ALA A 8 -18.53 -21.07 34.33
N VAL A 9 -17.86 -20.18 33.61
CA VAL A 9 -18.14 -19.95 32.19
C VAL A 9 -17.43 -21.03 31.41
N THR A 10 -18.17 -22.03 30.97
CA THR A 10 -17.68 -23.05 30.03
C THR A 10 -17.75 -22.48 28.62
N LEU A 11 -16.59 -22.09 28.03
CA LEU A 11 -16.48 -21.75 26.63
C LEU A 11 -16.56 -23.06 25.82
N LEU A 12 -17.71 -23.30 25.20
CA LEU A 12 -17.85 -24.35 24.21
C LEU A 12 -17.25 -23.87 22.88
N PHE A 13 -16.04 -24.34 22.56
CA PHE A 13 -15.53 -24.27 21.20
C PHE A 13 -16.30 -25.30 20.35
N VAL A 14 -17.29 -24.84 19.60
CA VAL A 14 -17.86 -25.61 18.52
C VAL A 14 -16.92 -25.55 17.34
N THR A 15 -15.96 -26.47 17.25
CA THR A 15 -15.23 -26.72 16.01
C THR A 15 -16.20 -27.44 15.07
N SER A 16 -16.75 -26.66 14.12
CA SER A 16 -17.46 -27.24 13.00
C SER A 16 -16.43 -27.94 12.10
N PHE A 17 -16.17 -29.22 12.40
CA PHE A 17 -15.60 -30.12 11.41
C PHE A 17 -16.70 -30.38 10.38
N THR A 18 -16.73 -29.60 9.32
CA THR A 18 -17.37 -30.06 8.08
C THR A 18 -16.48 -31.16 7.54
N GLY A 19 -16.80 -32.38 7.91
CA GLY A 19 -16.20 -33.56 7.31
C GLY A 19 -16.45 -33.50 5.81
N CYS A 20 -15.36 -33.47 5.04
CA CYS A 20 -15.43 -33.89 3.65
C CYS A 20 -15.87 -35.34 3.65
N PHE A 21 -17.13 -35.58 3.34
CA PHE A 21 -17.58 -36.90 2.97
C PHE A 21 -16.86 -37.25 1.69
N GLY A 22 -16.04 -38.29 1.75
CA GLY A 22 -15.33 -38.80 0.60
C GLY A 22 -16.34 -39.19 -0.48
N VAL A 23 -16.31 -38.43 -1.57
CA VAL A 23 -16.79 -38.95 -2.85
C VAL A 23 -15.71 -39.92 -3.28
N GLU A 24 -16.04 -41.18 -3.47
CA GLU A 24 -15.18 -42.14 -4.12
C GLU A 24 -14.77 -41.54 -5.46
N SER A 25 -13.52 -41.16 -5.57
CA SER A 25 -12.95 -40.66 -6.81
C SER A 25 -12.59 -41.85 -7.69
N ASP A 26 -13.44 -42.13 -8.65
CA ASP A 26 -12.99 -42.82 -9.83
C ASP A 26 -11.91 -41.94 -10.49
N GLY A 27 -10.71 -42.49 -10.51
CA GLY A 27 -9.48 -42.16 -11.19
C GLY A 27 -9.24 -40.75 -11.75
N ASN A 28 -8.09 -40.16 -11.38
CA ASN A 28 -7.40 -39.08 -12.06
C ASN A 28 -8.03 -37.67 -12.02
N LEU A 29 -8.22 -37.12 -10.82
CA LEU A 29 -8.51 -35.68 -10.64
C LEU A 29 -7.23 -34.79 -10.55
N PHE A 30 -6.04 -35.34 -10.72
CA PHE A 30 -4.76 -34.63 -10.55
C PHE A 30 -3.81 -34.80 -11.73
N ASP A 31 -4.30 -35.19 -12.90
CA ASP A 31 -3.44 -35.37 -14.07
C ASP A 31 -3.99 -34.61 -15.29
N GLU A 32 -4.27 -33.32 -15.10
CA GLU A 32 -4.14 -32.33 -16.15
C GLU A 32 -3.03 -31.39 -15.70
N ASP A 33 -1.87 -31.48 -16.36
CA ASP A 33 -0.89 -30.42 -16.45
C ASP A 33 -1.56 -29.20 -17.11
N HIS A 34 -2.46 -28.58 -16.38
CA HIS A 34 -2.82 -27.19 -16.66
C HIS A 34 -1.54 -26.43 -16.35
N GLU A 35 -0.77 -26.10 -17.38
CA GLU A 35 0.21 -25.03 -17.30
C GLU A 35 -0.53 -23.89 -16.59
N LYS A 36 -0.17 -23.67 -15.32
CA LYS A 36 -0.83 -22.63 -14.53
C LYS A 36 -0.52 -21.33 -15.25
N GLU A 37 -1.54 -20.76 -15.87
CA GLU A 37 -1.43 -19.43 -16.46
C GLU A 37 -0.76 -18.50 -15.44
N PRO A 38 0.27 -17.77 -15.83
CA PRO A 38 0.96 -16.89 -14.90
C PRO A 38 -0.03 -15.86 -14.34
N LEU A 39 0.13 -15.52 -13.07
CA LEU A 39 -0.74 -14.55 -12.41
C LEU A 39 -0.50 -13.16 -12.98
N ARG A 40 -1.57 -12.51 -13.37
CA ARG A 40 -1.56 -11.12 -13.80
C ARG A 40 -1.75 -10.19 -12.61
N ILE A 41 -1.34 -8.92 -12.73
CA ILE A 41 -1.39 -7.94 -11.66
C ILE A 41 -2.79 -7.77 -11.07
N ASN A 42 -3.85 -7.92 -11.87
CA ASN A 42 -5.24 -7.86 -11.42
C ASN A 42 -5.75 -9.13 -10.73
N HIS A 43 -4.95 -10.19 -10.68
CA HIS A 43 -5.28 -11.43 -9.96
C HIS A 43 -4.76 -11.42 -8.52
N ILE A 44 -4.08 -10.35 -8.11
CA ILE A 44 -3.43 -10.26 -6.80
C ILE A 44 -4.31 -9.44 -5.86
N GLN A 45 -4.53 -9.96 -4.66
CA GLN A 45 -5.02 -9.19 -3.51
C GLN A 45 -3.85 -8.85 -2.62
N MET A 46 -3.76 -7.60 -2.20
CA MET A 46 -2.65 -7.16 -1.37
C MET A 46 -3.14 -6.40 -0.14
N LYS A 47 -2.33 -6.46 0.91
CA LYS A 47 -2.52 -5.66 2.11
C LYS A 47 -1.99 -4.26 1.85
N GLY A 48 -2.80 -3.26 2.18
CA GLY A 48 -2.42 -1.86 2.14
C GLY A 48 -2.49 -1.20 3.52
N THR A 49 -1.83 -0.05 3.65
CA THR A 49 -1.97 0.85 4.78
C THR A 49 -2.39 2.24 4.28
N HIS A 50 -3.23 2.90 5.06
CA HIS A 50 -3.64 4.29 4.86
C HIS A 50 -2.69 5.19 5.65
N ASN A 51 -2.31 6.34 5.09
CA ASN A 51 -1.28 7.22 5.68
C ASN A 51 -0.05 6.42 6.12
N SER A 52 0.55 5.67 5.21
CA SER A 52 1.54 4.62 5.52
C SER A 52 2.78 5.13 6.26
N TYR A 53 3.04 6.41 6.20
CA TYR A 53 4.14 7.15 6.84
C TYR A 53 3.81 7.60 8.27
N HIS A 54 2.54 7.51 8.72
CA HIS A 54 2.01 8.22 9.87
C HIS A 54 2.65 7.85 11.20
N VAL A 55 2.91 8.90 12.00
CA VAL A 55 3.35 8.83 13.40
C VAL A 55 2.41 9.66 14.26
N GLU A 56 1.84 9.07 15.31
CA GLU A 56 0.93 9.74 16.23
C GLU A 56 1.49 11.06 16.74
N PRO A 57 0.77 12.19 16.60
CA PRO A 57 1.20 13.47 17.16
C PRO A 57 1.15 13.48 18.68
N LEU A 58 2.01 14.27 19.31
CA LEU A 58 2.05 14.40 20.79
C LEU A 58 0.70 14.79 21.40
N PHE A 59 -0.10 15.56 20.66
CA PHE A 59 -1.44 15.97 21.04
C PHE A 59 -2.38 15.65 19.88
N SER A 60 -3.03 14.51 19.99
CA SER A 60 -3.98 14.07 18.98
C SER A 60 -5.32 14.78 19.16
N PRO A 61 -5.79 15.59 18.22
CA PRO A 61 -7.08 16.30 18.36
C PRO A 61 -8.27 15.35 18.25
N THR A 62 -8.09 14.20 17.61
CA THR A 62 -9.12 13.18 17.38
C THR A 62 -8.55 11.77 17.55
N ARG A 63 -9.45 10.79 17.70
CA ARG A 63 -9.02 9.38 17.85
C ARG A 63 -8.46 8.80 16.56
N GLU A 64 -8.82 9.35 15.42
CA GLU A 64 -8.38 8.93 14.10
C GLU A 64 -6.87 9.10 13.91
N TYR A 65 -6.22 10.00 14.66
CA TYR A 65 -4.78 10.23 14.61
C TYR A 65 -3.98 9.48 15.69
N MET A 66 -4.67 8.69 16.54
CA MET A 66 -4.04 7.95 17.66
C MET A 66 -3.47 6.60 17.20
N TYR A 67 -2.55 6.62 16.23
CA TYR A 67 -1.84 5.43 15.80
C TYR A 67 -0.46 5.80 15.24
N THR A 68 0.43 4.82 15.16
CA THR A 68 1.73 4.96 14.53
C THR A 68 2.01 3.73 13.67
N HIS A 69 2.36 3.94 12.41
CA HIS A 69 2.87 2.89 11.57
C HIS A 69 4.37 2.64 11.82
N GLN A 70 4.80 1.44 11.52
CA GLN A 70 6.22 1.15 11.37
C GLN A 70 6.75 1.88 10.11
N THR A 71 8.08 1.96 9.96
CA THR A 71 8.69 2.46 8.72
C THR A 71 8.25 1.62 7.52
N LEU A 72 8.29 2.18 6.32
CA LEU A 72 7.73 1.53 5.12
C LEU A 72 8.38 0.19 4.80
N ASP A 73 9.70 0.07 5.00
CA ASP A 73 10.47 -1.17 4.87
C ASP A 73 10.03 -2.25 5.88
N LEU A 74 9.77 -1.86 7.13
CA LEU A 74 9.26 -2.77 8.15
C LEU A 74 7.82 -3.20 7.89
N GLN A 75 6.98 -2.31 7.37
CA GLN A 75 5.65 -2.68 6.91
C GLN A 75 5.72 -3.69 5.76
N ALA A 76 6.63 -3.47 4.80
CA ALA A 76 6.84 -4.38 3.68
C ALA A 76 7.36 -5.75 4.13
N SER A 77 8.39 -5.78 4.98
CA SER A 77 9.10 -6.99 5.40
C SER A 77 8.37 -7.80 6.47
N GLN A 78 7.84 -7.14 7.51
CA GLN A 78 7.28 -7.81 8.69
C GLN A 78 5.77 -7.93 8.65
N GLN A 79 5.09 -7.01 7.97
CA GLN A 79 3.64 -6.97 7.94
C GLN A 79 3.04 -7.41 6.60
N GLY A 80 3.87 -7.64 5.57
CA GLY A 80 3.45 -8.07 4.25
C GLY A 80 2.66 -6.99 3.48
N VAL A 81 2.85 -5.72 3.82
CA VAL A 81 2.22 -4.59 3.11
C VAL A 81 2.83 -4.48 1.71
N ARG A 82 1.98 -4.24 0.70
CA ARG A 82 2.36 -4.06 -0.70
C ARG A 82 1.68 -2.86 -1.35
N GLN A 83 0.76 -2.21 -0.63
CA GLN A 83 0.15 -0.94 -1.04
C GLN A 83 0.43 0.09 0.04
N PHE A 84 1.00 1.22 -0.35
CA PHE A 84 1.34 2.34 0.51
C PHE A 84 0.64 3.59 0.02
N GLU A 85 0.12 4.39 0.92
CA GLU A 85 -0.46 5.69 0.62
C GLU A 85 0.42 6.79 1.22
N LEU A 86 0.75 7.79 0.40
CA LEU A 86 1.63 8.89 0.73
C LEU A 86 0.94 10.22 0.39
N ASP A 87 0.67 11.03 1.40
CA ASP A 87 0.15 12.39 1.25
C ASP A 87 1.30 13.36 0.98
N VAL A 88 1.24 14.08 -0.12
CA VAL A 88 2.35 14.88 -0.60
C VAL A 88 1.99 16.36 -0.65
N TRP A 89 2.82 17.20 -0.03
CA TRP A 89 2.72 18.65 0.01
C TRP A 89 3.90 19.28 -0.71
N TRP A 90 3.68 20.35 -1.46
CA TRP A 90 4.78 21.12 -2.04
C TRP A 90 5.25 22.22 -1.09
N ASP A 91 6.52 22.16 -0.69
CA ASP A 91 7.18 23.18 0.15
C ASP A 91 8.35 23.83 -0.63
N VAL A 92 8.30 25.15 -0.78
CA VAL A 92 9.31 25.92 -1.54
C VAL A 92 10.75 25.81 -1.00
N ARG A 93 10.90 25.38 0.26
CA ARG A 93 12.22 25.24 0.91
C ARG A 93 12.81 23.84 0.77
N GLY A 94 12.02 22.85 0.48
CA GLY A 94 12.49 21.47 0.53
C GLY A 94 11.74 20.49 -0.36
N GLY A 95 11.06 20.93 -1.40
CA GLY A 95 10.40 20.08 -2.36
C GLY A 95 9.16 19.36 -1.78
N LEU A 96 8.95 18.11 -2.16
CA LEU A 96 7.78 17.35 -1.75
C LEU A 96 7.92 16.80 -0.32
N ARG A 97 6.98 17.20 0.55
CA ARG A 97 6.91 16.79 1.96
C ARG A 97 5.81 15.77 2.16
N VAL A 98 6.02 14.82 3.09
CA VAL A 98 5.06 13.75 3.37
C VAL A 98 4.57 13.85 4.80
N TYR A 99 3.31 14.24 4.96
CA TYR A 99 2.55 14.26 6.22
C TYR A 99 1.07 14.49 5.92
N HIS A 100 0.17 14.23 6.90
CA HIS A 100 -1.27 14.31 6.68
C HIS A 100 -1.79 15.75 6.64
N ASN A 101 -1.68 16.51 7.73
CA ASN A 101 -2.11 17.92 7.81
C ASN A 101 -1.43 18.67 8.97
N GLN A 102 -1.79 19.95 9.17
CA GLN A 102 -1.20 20.82 10.20
C GLN A 102 -1.34 20.30 11.65
N TYR A 103 -2.35 19.50 11.94
CA TYR A 103 -2.60 18.92 13.26
C TYR A 103 -2.04 17.51 13.40
N ASP A 104 -1.61 16.93 12.31
CA ASP A 104 -1.20 15.56 12.16
C ASP A 104 -0.03 15.48 11.18
N SER A 105 1.11 16.03 11.59
CA SER A 105 2.31 16.16 10.76
C SER A 105 3.40 15.13 11.08
N GLY A 106 3.10 14.17 11.95
CA GLY A 106 4.03 13.10 12.29
C GLY A 106 4.25 12.14 11.11
N THR A 107 5.51 11.86 10.80
CA THR A 107 5.88 11.02 9.66
C THR A 107 7.14 10.22 9.91
N THR A 108 7.22 9.00 9.35
CA THR A 108 8.42 8.16 9.35
C THR A 108 9.39 8.50 8.22
N CYS A 109 8.94 9.22 7.19
CA CYS A 109 9.75 9.67 6.05
C CYS A 109 9.33 11.10 5.66
N PRO A 110 10.06 12.15 6.15
CA PRO A 110 9.65 13.55 6.05
C PRO A 110 9.57 14.12 4.63
N THR A 111 10.27 13.52 3.67
CA THR A 111 10.23 13.92 2.27
C THR A 111 9.71 12.75 1.41
N PHE A 112 9.19 13.08 0.23
CA PHE A 112 8.75 12.06 -0.71
C PHE A 112 9.94 11.20 -1.17
N GLU A 113 11.11 11.83 -1.35
CA GLU A 113 12.38 11.18 -1.62
C GLU A 113 12.74 10.15 -0.55
N ASP A 114 12.63 10.50 0.76
CA ASP A 114 12.90 9.57 1.86
C ASP A 114 11.97 8.36 1.81
N CYS A 115 10.69 8.58 1.51
CA CYS A 115 9.72 7.50 1.41
C CYS A 115 10.02 6.57 0.23
N LEU A 116 10.24 7.14 -0.96
CA LEU A 116 10.59 6.38 -2.17
C LEU A 116 11.91 5.63 -1.99
N GLY A 117 12.93 6.30 -1.41
CA GLY A 117 14.23 5.71 -1.14
C GLY A 117 14.14 4.50 -0.22
N THR A 118 13.36 4.61 0.87
CA THR A 118 13.13 3.49 1.81
C THR A 118 12.52 2.28 1.11
N LEU A 119 11.52 2.50 0.26
CA LEU A 119 10.88 1.41 -0.49
C LEU A 119 11.77 0.84 -1.58
N LEU A 120 12.54 1.67 -2.28
CA LEU A 120 13.47 1.24 -3.31
C LEU A 120 14.62 0.40 -2.72
N GLU A 121 15.20 0.83 -1.59
CA GLU A 121 16.24 0.08 -0.90
C GLU A 121 15.71 -1.31 -0.49
N TRP A 122 14.54 -1.34 0.15
CA TRP A 122 13.89 -2.59 0.52
C TRP A 122 13.61 -3.48 -0.71
N SER A 123 13.13 -2.91 -1.81
CA SER A 123 12.84 -3.63 -3.05
C SER A 123 14.10 -4.27 -3.64
N ASN A 124 15.21 -3.53 -3.67
CA ASN A 124 16.50 -4.04 -4.17
C ASN A 124 17.06 -5.19 -3.31
N GLU A 125 16.83 -5.14 -1.99
CA GLU A 125 17.23 -6.20 -1.07
C GLU A 125 16.32 -7.45 -1.15
N ASN A 126 15.12 -7.30 -1.71
CA ASN A 126 14.09 -8.34 -1.79
C ASN A 126 13.60 -8.58 -3.23
N PRO A 127 14.46 -8.91 -4.20
CA PRO A 127 14.14 -8.87 -5.64
C PRO A 127 13.02 -9.82 -6.09
N MET A 128 12.57 -10.73 -5.22
CA MET A 128 11.46 -11.66 -5.50
C MET A 128 10.14 -11.24 -4.85
N HIS A 129 10.01 -9.98 -4.43
CA HIS A 129 8.76 -9.49 -3.84
C HIS A 129 7.67 -9.31 -4.91
N HIS A 130 6.41 -9.37 -4.46
CA HIS A 130 5.27 -8.98 -5.29
C HIS A 130 5.29 -7.47 -5.58
N PRO A 131 4.66 -7.00 -6.67
CA PRO A 131 4.62 -5.57 -7.00
C PRO A 131 4.22 -4.70 -5.81
N LEU A 132 4.85 -3.52 -5.71
CA LEU A 132 4.47 -2.47 -4.77
C LEU A 132 3.53 -1.50 -5.47
N PHE A 133 2.49 -1.09 -4.77
CA PHE A 133 1.56 -0.04 -5.19
C PHE A 133 1.77 1.16 -4.29
N ILE A 134 2.17 2.27 -4.87
CA ILE A 134 2.32 3.54 -4.15
C ILE A 134 1.19 4.45 -4.61
N TRP A 135 0.26 4.72 -3.69
CA TRP A 135 -0.80 5.68 -3.90
C TRP A 135 -0.32 7.04 -3.44
N VAL A 136 -0.15 7.97 -4.35
CA VAL A 136 0.27 9.33 -4.05
C VAL A 136 -0.97 10.21 -4.01
N GLU A 137 -1.21 10.87 -2.87
CA GLU A 137 -2.28 11.86 -2.71
C GLU A 137 -1.69 13.29 -2.69
N PRO A 138 -1.75 14.02 -3.80
CA PRO A 138 -1.32 15.41 -3.83
C PRO A 138 -2.27 16.29 -3.00
N LYS A 139 -1.77 16.96 -1.98
CA LYS A 139 -2.55 17.85 -1.11
C LYS A 139 -2.56 19.27 -1.66
N ASP A 140 -3.73 19.74 -2.05
CA ASP A 140 -3.90 21.01 -2.78
C ASP A 140 -4.61 22.11 -1.94
N TRP A 141 -4.49 22.01 -0.62
CA TRP A 141 -5.05 22.99 0.32
C TRP A 141 -3.98 23.57 1.26
N PRO A 142 -3.15 24.51 0.79
CA PRO A 142 -2.02 25.05 1.55
C PRO A 142 -2.39 25.57 2.95
N GLU A 143 -3.64 26.03 3.16
CA GLU A 143 -4.15 26.45 4.46
C GLU A 143 -4.27 25.31 5.49
N GLN A 144 -4.22 24.06 5.06
CA GLN A 144 -4.22 22.87 5.93
C GLN A 144 -2.83 22.29 6.13
N ALA A 145 -1.81 22.88 5.52
CA ALA A 145 -0.43 22.46 5.65
C ALA A 145 0.14 22.79 7.04
N ALA A 146 1.16 22.04 7.45
CA ALA A 146 1.89 22.30 8.72
C ALA A 146 2.59 23.67 8.72
N ASP A 147 3.04 24.14 7.55
CA ASP A 147 3.59 25.49 7.37
C ASP A 147 2.95 26.18 6.16
N VAL A 148 1.89 26.92 6.42
CA VAL A 148 1.12 27.66 5.38
C VAL A 148 1.94 28.77 4.69
N THR A 149 3.10 29.14 5.23
CA THR A 149 3.91 30.23 4.66
C THR A 149 4.81 29.75 3.53
N THR A 150 5.04 28.46 3.44
CA THR A 150 5.97 27.85 2.46
C THR A 150 5.34 26.78 1.61
N THR A 151 4.14 26.32 1.95
CA THR A 151 3.40 25.33 1.16
C THR A 151 2.63 26.04 0.06
N LEU A 152 2.72 25.51 -1.16
CA LEU A 152 2.00 26.00 -2.34
C LEU A 152 0.97 24.97 -2.81
N GLU A 153 0.01 25.44 -3.64
CA GLU A 153 -0.88 24.55 -4.37
C GLU A 153 -0.08 23.60 -5.27
N ILE A 154 -0.38 22.33 -5.18
CA ILE A 154 0.35 21.27 -5.89
C ILE A 154 -0.26 20.95 -7.26
N SER A 155 -1.49 21.36 -7.52
CA SER A 155 -2.22 21.05 -8.77
C SER A 155 -1.50 21.51 -10.04
N GLY A 156 -0.71 22.58 -9.95
CA GLY A 156 0.15 23.07 -11.03
C GLY A 156 1.52 22.36 -11.12
N LEU A 157 1.85 21.49 -10.19
CA LEU A 157 3.16 20.90 -9.96
C LEU A 157 3.18 19.36 -10.06
N LEU A 158 2.16 18.77 -10.68
CA LEU A 158 2.06 17.31 -10.82
C LEU A 158 3.25 16.73 -11.61
N GLY A 159 3.81 17.51 -12.54
CA GLY A 159 5.02 17.13 -13.26
C GLY A 159 6.27 17.02 -12.37
N ASP A 160 6.32 17.76 -11.25
CA ASP A 160 7.42 17.66 -10.30
C ASP A 160 7.34 16.36 -9.50
N ILE A 161 6.12 15.87 -9.19
CA ILE A 161 5.91 14.55 -8.57
C ILE A 161 6.40 13.45 -9.52
N GLU A 162 5.99 13.51 -10.79
CA GLU A 162 6.42 12.57 -11.82
C GLU A 162 7.94 12.58 -12.00
N GLN A 163 8.53 13.78 -12.01
CA GLN A 163 9.98 13.95 -12.14
C GLN A 163 10.72 13.36 -10.93
N GLU A 164 10.23 13.57 -9.71
CA GLU A 164 10.85 13.02 -8.50
C GLU A 164 10.76 11.48 -8.50
N ILE A 165 9.61 10.91 -8.85
CA ILE A 165 9.46 9.45 -9.01
C ILE A 165 10.48 8.94 -10.04
N SER A 166 10.56 9.57 -11.21
CA SER A 166 11.44 9.14 -12.30
C SER A 166 12.93 9.27 -11.97
N ASN A 167 13.30 10.23 -11.12
CA ASN A 167 14.67 10.41 -10.64
C ASN A 167 15.09 9.30 -9.66
N PHE A 168 14.15 8.81 -8.88
CA PHE A 168 14.40 7.82 -7.83
C PHE A 168 14.20 6.39 -8.32
N TRP A 169 13.07 6.13 -8.98
CA TRP A 169 12.69 4.76 -9.33
C TRP A 169 13.07 4.44 -10.77
N PRO A 170 13.90 3.40 -10.99
CA PRO A 170 14.30 3.00 -12.34
C PRO A 170 13.08 2.58 -13.20
N LEU A 171 12.99 3.08 -14.44
CA LEU A 171 11.88 2.75 -15.34
C LEU A 171 11.73 1.25 -15.59
N ASN A 172 12.83 0.50 -15.64
CA ASN A 172 12.79 -0.95 -15.81
C ASN A 172 12.29 -1.73 -14.58
N GLN A 173 11.99 -1.03 -13.49
CA GLN A 173 11.36 -1.56 -12.27
C GLN A 173 9.97 -0.94 -12.04
N THR A 174 9.45 -0.20 -13.02
CA THR A 174 8.18 0.51 -12.92
C THR A 174 7.24 0.01 -14.00
N ILE A 175 6.00 -0.31 -13.64
CA ILE A 175 4.94 -0.59 -14.62
C ILE A 175 4.31 0.75 -15.00
N THR A 176 4.49 1.16 -16.24
CA THR A 176 3.95 2.41 -16.77
C THR A 176 2.63 2.17 -17.52
N PRO A 177 1.82 3.23 -17.76
CA PRO A 177 0.67 3.14 -18.63
C PRO A 177 1.00 2.63 -20.03
N ASP A 178 2.19 2.95 -20.56
CA ASP A 178 2.65 2.50 -21.85
C ASP A 178 2.99 1.00 -21.88
N ASP A 179 3.52 0.45 -20.76
CA ASP A 179 3.73 -0.99 -20.64
C ASP A 179 2.41 -1.77 -20.67
N VAL A 180 1.33 -1.17 -20.12
CA VAL A 180 -0.01 -1.77 -20.14
C VAL A 180 -0.69 -1.58 -21.49
N ARG A 181 -0.52 -0.41 -22.12
CA ARG A 181 -1.13 -0.07 -23.41
C ARG A 181 -0.48 -0.80 -24.57
N GLY A 182 0.86 -0.99 -24.53
CA GLY A 182 1.62 -1.53 -25.64
C GLY A 182 1.34 -0.75 -26.95
N ASP A 183 1.09 -1.48 -28.02
CA ASP A 183 0.77 -0.91 -29.34
C ASP A 183 -0.71 -0.53 -29.49
N GLY A 184 -1.54 -0.64 -28.46
CA GLY A 184 -2.97 -0.32 -28.49
C GLY A 184 -3.24 1.19 -28.53
N ASP A 185 -4.39 1.58 -29.06
CA ASP A 185 -4.82 2.99 -29.13
C ASP A 185 -5.11 3.61 -27.76
N ASN A 186 -5.55 2.79 -26.81
CA ASN A 186 -5.83 3.19 -25.44
C ASN A 186 -5.75 2.01 -24.48
N LEU A 187 -5.66 2.29 -23.15
CA LEU A 187 -5.54 1.28 -22.11
C LEU A 187 -6.71 0.29 -22.05
N ARG A 188 -7.95 0.76 -22.28
CA ARG A 188 -9.15 -0.08 -22.19
C ARG A 188 -9.15 -1.18 -23.24
N ASP A 189 -8.87 -0.80 -24.48
CA ASP A 189 -8.89 -1.74 -25.61
C ASP A 189 -7.70 -2.70 -25.49
N ALA A 190 -6.52 -2.19 -25.15
CA ALA A 190 -5.33 -3.01 -24.91
C ALA A 190 -5.54 -4.06 -23.80
N ILE A 191 -6.14 -3.68 -22.67
CA ILE A 191 -6.45 -4.63 -21.59
C ILE A 191 -7.53 -5.63 -22.05
N GLY A 192 -8.52 -5.19 -22.84
CA GLY A 192 -9.55 -6.07 -23.39
C GLY A 192 -9.00 -7.13 -24.33
N GLU A 193 -7.97 -6.80 -25.09
CA GLU A 193 -7.32 -7.68 -26.09
C GLU A 193 -6.21 -8.56 -25.47
N ASN A 194 -5.34 -7.96 -24.66
CA ASN A 194 -4.11 -8.59 -24.18
C ASN A 194 -4.17 -8.99 -22.69
N GLY A 195 -5.18 -8.51 -21.95
CA GLY A 195 -5.26 -8.62 -20.50
C GLY A 195 -4.30 -7.68 -19.77
N TRP A 196 -4.29 -7.78 -18.45
CA TRP A 196 -3.36 -7.05 -17.59
C TRP A 196 -1.94 -7.63 -17.68
N PRO A 197 -0.88 -6.84 -17.36
CA PRO A 197 0.49 -7.32 -17.29
C PRO A 197 0.67 -8.51 -16.34
N LEU A 198 1.70 -9.32 -16.61
CA LEU A 198 2.11 -10.47 -15.80
C LEU A 198 2.90 -10.01 -14.57
#